data_9e761e86e79e84ca1dc75561c61b3c94
#
_entry.id   9e761e86e79e84ca1dc75561c61b3c94
#
_cell.length_a   1.000
_cell.length_b   1.000
_cell.length_c   1.000
_cell.angle_alpha   90.00
_cell.angle_beta   90.00
_cell.angle_gamma   90.00
#
_symmetry.space_group_name_H-M   'P 1'
#
loop_
_entity.id
_entity.type
_entity.pdbx_description
1 polymer ?
#
loop_
_entity_poly.entity_id
_entity_poly.type
_entity_poly.pdbx_seq_one_letter_code
_entity_poly.pdbx_strand_id
1 'polypeptide(L)'
;KTSEKRKHASELSHPFKADYNDHFETSLQAYTDIAPLLDLYAAKLGKTRKTLVIYDPYFCAGSTVSYLNELGFAIVHNTNTDCYKVWQHQQTPMYDVLLTNPPFSGDHKEKCLKQCVAMKKAWVVLLPSYCATKNYL
;
A
#
# COMPACT_ATOMS: atom_id res chain seq x y z
N LYS A 1 -15.09 21.95 12.88
CA LYS A 1 -15.67 20.74 13.46
C LYS A 1 -15.54 19.53 12.53
N THR A 2 -15.84 19.71 11.24
CA THR A 2 -15.66 18.63 10.25
C THR A 2 -14.21 18.19 10.15
N SER A 3 -13.29 19.15 10.21
CA SER A 3 -11.86 18.93 10.18
C SER A 3 -11.39 18.11 11.39
N GLU A 4 -11.90 18.44 12.58
CA GLU A 4 -11.56 17.71 13.80
C GLU A 4 -12.04 16.26 13.75
N LYS A 5 -13.27 16.03 13.30
CA LYS A 5 -13.81 14.70 13.14
C LYS A 5 -12.97 13.85 12.17
N ARG A 6 -12.56 14.47 11.07
CA ARG A 6 -11.73 13.79 10.07
C ARG A 6 -10.36 13.43 10.65
N LYS A 7 -9.73 14.35 11.37
CA LYS A 7 -8.45 14.11 12.04
C LYS A 7 -8.56 12.99 13.05
N HIS A 8 -9.59 13.01 13.88
CA HIS A 8 -9.81 11.98 14.89
C HIS A 8 -10.04 10.60 14.25
N ALA A 9 -10.86 10.52 13.21
CA ALA A 9 -11.09 9.27 12.49
C ALA A 9 -9.79 8.72 11.87
N SER A 10 -8.96 9.59 11.29
CA SER A 10 -7.68 9.21 10.72
C SER A 10 -6.73 8.67 11.78
N GLU A 11 -6.65 9.34 12.93
CA GLU A 11 -5.80 8.88 14.05
C GLU A 11 -6.23 7.51 14.55
N LEU A 12 -7.54 7.26 14.65
CA LEU A 12 -8.09 5.97 15.06
C LEU A 12 -7.84 4.87 14.03
N SER A 13 -7.68 5.24 12.74
CA SER A 13 -7.47 4.28 11.68
C SER A 13 -6.04 3.73 11.63
N HIS A 14 -5.09 4.41 12.25
CA HIS A 14 -3.68 4.03 12.19
C HIS A 14 -3.22 3.30 13.45
N PRO A 15 -2.70 2.07 13.31
CA PRO A 15 -2.20 1.28 14.44
C PRO A 15 -0.79 1.71 14.89
N PHE A 16 -0.17 2.66 14.20
CA PHE A 16 1.14 3.21 14.56
C PHE A 16 1.09 4.73 14.42
N LYS A 17 2.05 5.41 15.04
CA LYS A 17 2.10 6.87 15.03
C LYS A 17 2.46 7.38 13.63
N ALA A 18 1.60 8.21 13.07
CA ALA A 18 1.81 8.88 11.79
C ALA A 18 1.27 10.30 11.87
N ASP A 19 1.83 11.20 11.06
CA ASP A 19 1.34 12.56 10.96
C ASP A 19 -0.02 12.58 10.27
N TYR A 20 -0.93 13.47 10.71
CA TYR A 20 -2.25 13.62 10.08
C TYR A 20 -2.13 13.87 8.57
N ASN A 21 -1.13 14.63 8.15
CA ASN A 21 -0.91 14.95 6.73
C ASN A 21 -0.46 13.76 5.89
N ASP A 22 -0.15 12.63 6.53
CA ASP A 22 0.20 11.40 5.83
C ASP A 22 -1.02 10.60 5.36
N HIS A 23 -2.22 10.98 5.79
CA HIS A 23 -3.44 10.23 5.53
C HIS A 23 -4.05 10.57 4.18
N PHE A 24 -3.26 10.36 3.12
CA PHE A 24 -3.72 10.51 1.75
C PHE A 24 -3.96 9.15 1.14
N GLU A 25 -5.23 8.88 0.84
CA GLU A 25 -5.57 7.65 0.14
C GLU A 25 -5.13 7.72 -1.32
N THR A 26 -4.72 6.58 -1.84
CA THR A 26 -4.47 6.45 -3.28
C THR A 26 -5.80 6.60 -4.02
N SER A 27 -5.81 7.43 -5.05
CA SER A 27 -7.01 7.68 -5.84
C SER A 27 -7.33 6.51 -6.78
N LEU A 28 -8.60 6.38 -7.15
CA LEU A 28 -9.00 5.40 -8.18
C LEU A 28 -8.23 5.62 -9.49
N GLN A 29 -7.98 6.89 -9.85
CA GLN A 29 -7.21 7.20 -11.06
C GLN A 29 -5.80 6.64 -11.00
N ALA A 30 -5.12 6.73 -9.86
CA ALA A 30 -3.78 6.18 -9.71
C ALA A 30 -3.77 4.67 -9.88
N TYR A 31 -4.75 3.97 -9.31
CA TYR A 31 -4.88 2.53 -9.51
C TYR A 31 -5.20 2.18 -10.96
N THR A 32 -6.05 2.97 -11.61
CA THR A 32 -6.37 2.79 -13.02
C THR A 32 -5.12 2.91 -13.88
N ASP A 33 -4.27 3.88 -13.59
CA ASP A 33 -3.02 4.10 -14.33
C ASP A 33 -2.01 2.96 -14.13
N ILE A 34 -2.02 2.33 -12.97
CA ILE A 34 -1.12 1.21 -12.62
C ILE A 34 -1.66 -0.12 -13.15
N ALA A 35 -2.96 -0.26 -13.34
CA ALA A 35 -3.60 -1.52 -13.68
C ALA A 35 -2.97 -2.24 -14.88
N PRO A 36 -2.57 -1.57 -15.97
CA PRO A 36 -1.90 -2.27 -17.09
C PRO A 36 -0.59 -2.94 -16.67
N LEU A 37 0.16 -2.34 -15.76
CA LEU A 37 1.39 -2.93 -15.23
C LEU A 37 1.08 -4.20 -14.42
N LEU A 38 0.05 -4.14 -13.59
CA LEU A 38 -0.40 -5.31 -12.82
C LEU A 38 -0.89 -6.41 -13.75
N ASP A 39 -1.57 -6.06 -14.84
CA ASP A 39 -2.04 -7.03 -15.84
C ASP A 39 -0.87 -7.77 -16.50
N LEU A 40 0.19 -7.04 -16.85
CA LEU A 40 1.40 -7.64 -17.42
C LEU A 40 2.05 -8.61 -16.44
N TYR A 41 2.14 -8.23 -15.18
CA TYR A 41 2.72 -9.09 -14.17
C TYR A 41 1.85 -10.32 -13.92
N ALA A 42 0.54 -10.15 -13.84
CA ALA A 42 -0.41 -11.26 -13.70
C ALA A 42 -0.25 -12.26 -14.84
N ALA A 43 -0.19 -11.76 -16.09
CA ALA A 43 -0.02 -12.62 -17.27
C ALA A 43 1.28 -13.42 -17.16
N LYS A 44 2.36 -12.80 -16.70
CA LYS A 44 3.64 -13.47 -16.50
C LYS A 44 3.54 -14.62 -15.49
N LEU A 45 2.67 -14.50 -14.49
CA LEU A 45 2.41 -15.52 -13.49
C LEU A 45 1.33 -16.53 -13.91
N GLY A 46 0.74 -16.37 -15.09
CA GLY A 46 -0.39 -17.21 -15.52
C GLY A 46 -1.67 -16.89 -14.77
N LYS A 47 -1.82 -15.64 -14.30
CA LYS A 47 -2.95 -15.19 -13.50
C LYS A 47 -3.73 -14.07 -14.20
N THR A 48 -4.89 -13.76 -13.66
CA THR A 48 -5.77 -12.67 -14.09
C THR A 48 -5.95 -11.67 -12.93
N ARG A 49 -6.69 -10.58 -13.17
CA ARG A 49 -7.05 -9.65 -12.08
C ARG A 49 -7.79 -10.36 -10.95
N LYS A 50 -8.56 -11.41 -11.25
CA LYS A 50 -9.32 -12.16 -10.24
C LYS A 50 -8.44 -13.03 -9.36
N THR A 51 -7.30 -13.48 -9.85
CA THR A 51 -6.44 -14.44 -9.13
C THR A 51 -5.13 -13.84 -8.64
N LEU A 52 -4.73 -12.67 -9.16
CA LEU A 52 -3.55 -11.97 -8.67
C LEU A 52 -3.78 -11.52 -7.23
N VAL A 53 -2.83 -11.83 -6.34
CA VAL A 53 -2.93 -11.46 -4.93
C VAL A 53 -2.12 -10.19 -4.68
N ILE A 54 -2.79 -9.13 -4.27
CA ILE A 54 -2.20 -7.82 -3.99
C ILE A 54 -2.12 -7.61 -2.50
N TYR A 55 -0.98 -7.08 -2.04
CA TYR A 55 -0.76 -6.74 -0.63
C TYR A 55 -0.44 -5.26 -0.50
N ASP A 56 -1.25 -4.54 0.27
CA ASP A 56 -0.98 -3.17 0.67
C ASP A 56 -0.83 -3.15 2.20
N PRO A 57 0.40 -3.01 2.71
CA PRO A 57 0.64 -3.08 4.15
C PRO A 57 0.15 -1.86 4.93
N TYR A 58 -0.08 -0.73 4.29
CA TYR A 58 -0.45 0.51 4.97
C TYR A 58 -1.94 0.77 4.83
N PHE A 59 -2.68 0.60 5.91
CA PHE A 59 -4.11 0.91 5.94
C PHE A 59 -4.30 2.41 6.15
N CYS A 60 -5.15 3.04 5.35
CA CYS A 60 -5.55 4.43 5.56
C CYS A 60 -7.02 4.46 5.97
N ALA A 61 -7.95 4.54 5.02
CA ALA A 61 -9.37 4.56 5.33
C ALA A 61 -10.13 3.38 4.70
N GLY A 62 -9.41 2.42 4.12
CA GLY A 62 -10.00 1.20 3.59
C GLY A 62 -10.42 1.27 2.14
N SER A 63 -10.16 2.37 1.43
CA SER A 63 -10.57 2.53 0.03
C SER A 63 -9.76 1.67 -0.94
N THR A 64 -8.57 1.22 -0.55
CA THR A 64 -7.70 0.39 -1.38
C THR A 64 -8.41 -0.85 -1.90
N VAL A 65 -9.04 -1.60 -1.00
CA VAL A 65 -9.77 -2.83 -1.37
C VAL A 65 -10.92 -2.49 -2.31
N SER A 66 -11.70 -1.47 -1.96
CA SER A 66 -12.86 -1.04 -2.74
C SER A 66 -12.46 -0.64 -4.16
N TYR A 67 -11.45 0.20 -4.30
CA TYR A 67 -11.01 0.69 -5.61
C TYR A 67 -10.41 -0.42 -6.47
N LEU A 68 -9.57 -1.26 -5.89
CA LEU A 68 -8.98 -2.37 -6.64
C LEU A 68 -10.02 -3.41 -7.03
N ASN A 69 -11.01 -3.67 -6.17
CA ASN A 69 -12.13 -4.56 -6.51
C ASN A 69 -12.95 -3.97 -7.66
N GLU A 70 -13.18 -2.66 -7.66
CA GLU A 70 -13.88 -1.98 -8.75
C GLU A 70 -13.18 -2.18 -10.09
N LEU A 71 -11.86 -2.21 -10.07
CA LEU A 71 -11.05 -2.46 -11.28
C LEU A 71 -10.93 -3.94 -11.64
N GLY A 72 -11.51 -4.83 -10.85
CA GLY A 72 -11.52 -6.27 -11.14
C GLY A 72 -10.50 -7.10 -10.37
N PHE A 73 -9.65 -6.46 -9.53
CA PHE A 73 -8.71 -7.17 -8.67
C PHE A 73 -9.45 -7.68 -7.44
N ALA A 74 -9.64 -9.00 -7.35
CA ALA A 74 -10.52 -9.59 -6.35
C ALA A 74 -9.83 -9.87 -5.01
N ILE A 75 -8.53 -10.14 -5.01
CA ILE A 75 -7.79 -10.57 -3.82
C ILE A 75 -6.81 -9.49 -3.39
N VAL A 76 -7.20 -8.71 -2.38
CA VAL A 76 -6.42 -7.59 -1.87
C VAL A 76 -6.33 -7.70 -0.35
N HIS A 77 -5.12 -7.79 0.16
CA HIS A 77 -4.85 -7.78 1.60
C HIS A 77 -4.48 -6.36 2.02
N ASN A 78 -5.40 -5.70 2.70
CA ASN A 78 -5.19 -4.37 3.26
C ASN A 78 -6.01 -4.27 4.55
N THR A 79 -5.37 -4.59 5.67
CA THR A 79 -6.01 -4.61 6.98
C THR A 79 -5.43 -3.53 7.89
N ASN A 80 -6.22 -3.05 8.83
CA ASN A 80 -5.80 -2.02 9.79
C ASN A 80 -4.93 -2.67 10.87
N THR A 81 -3.69 -2.96 10.51
CA THR A 81 -2.69 -3.55 11.38
C THR A 81 -1.38 -2.80 11.28
N ASP A 82 -0.54 -2.93 12.29
CA ASP A 82 0.82 -2.38 12.25
C ASP A 82 1.70 -3.31 11.40
N CYS A 83 1.96 -2.92 10.17
CA CYS A 83 2.72 -3.74 9.23
C CYS A 83 4.14 -4.03 9.74
N TYR A 84 4.74 -3.13 10.51
CA TYR A 84 6.09 -3.35 11.04
C TYR A 84 6.12 -4.51 12.02
N LYS A 85 5.09 -4.66 12.85
CA LYS A 85 4.94 -5.81 13.74
C LYS A 85 4.65 -7.09 12.95
N VAL A 86 3.79 -7.00 11.94
CA VAL A 86 3.49 -8.13 11.06
C VAL A 86 4.77 -8.64 10.41
N TRP A 87 5.60 -7.75 9.89
CA TRP A 87 6.87 -8.11 9.26
C TRP A 87 7.87 -8.69 10.26
N GLN A 88 7.97 -8.07 11.44
CA GLN A 88 8.86 -8.52 12.51
C GLN A 88 8.51 -9.94 12.95
N HIS A 89 7.22 -10.27 13.05
CA HIS A 89 6.75 -11.57 13.47
C HIS A 89 6.58 -12.57 12.33
N GLN A 90 7.00 -12.21 11.12
CA GLN A 90 6.91 -13.07 9.93
C GLN A 90 5.47 -13.54 9.66
N GLN A 91 4.50 -12.65 9.84
CA GLN A 91 3.08 -12.93 9.67
C GLN A 91 2.51 -12.30 8.41
N THR A 92 3.37 -11.92 7.46
CA THR A 92 2.94 -11.35 6.18
C THR A 92 2.06 -12.34 5.44
N PRO A 93 0.91 -11.91 4.90
CA PRO A 93 0.09 -12.82 4.10
C PRO A 93 0.82 -13.24 2.83
N MET A 94 0.43 -14.37 2.26
CA MET A 94 0.92 -14.75 0.93
C MET A 94 0.40 -13.75 -0.09
N TYR A 95 1.27 -13.28 -1.00
CA TYR A 95 0.89 -12.33 -2.04
C TYR A 95 1.80 -12.49 -3.27
N ASP A 96 1.33 -11.95 -4.39
CA ASP A 96 2.09 -11.92 -5.64
C ASP A 96 2.82 -10.59 -5.82
N VAL A 97 2.17 -9.47 -5.48
CA VAL A 97 2.73 -8.13 -5.64
C VAL A 97 2.34 -7.25 -4.46
N LEU A 98 3.31 -6.49 -3.96
CA LEU A 98 3.07 -5.45 -2.97
C LEU A 98 2.79 -4.15 -3.71
N LEU A 99 1.66 -3.52 -3.42
CA LEU A 99 1.26 -2.25 -4.02
C LEU A 99 0.83 -1.31 -2.90
N THR A 100 1.58 -0.24 -2.68
CA THR A 100 1.30 0.63 -1.56
C THR A 100 1.72 2.08 -1.79
N ASN A 101 1.15 2.95 -0.97
CA ASN A 101 1.49 4.36 -0.86
C ASN A 101 1.78 4.62 0.62
N PRO A 102 3.05 4.51 1.05
CA PRO A 102 3.38 4.63 2.48
C PRO A 102 3.22 6.06 2.98
N PRO A 103 3.08 6.25 4.30
CA PRO A 103 3.08 7.60 4.87
C PRO A 103 4.33 8.38 4.49
N PHE A 104 4.19 9.69 4.30
CA PHE A 104 5.27 10.53 3.78
C PHE A 104 6.18 11.09 4.87
N SER A 105 5.73 11.12 6.13
CA SER A 105 6.51 11.64 7.25
C SER A 105 7.48 10.60 7.80
N GLY A 106 8.44 11.07 8.59
CA GLY A 106 9.38 10.21 9.30
C GLY A 106 10.17 9.30 8.37
N ASP A 107 10.39 8.08 8.80
CA ASP A 107 11.17 7.07 8.08
C ASP A 107 10.31 5.98 7.44
N HIS A 108 8.99 6.21 7.29
CA HIS A 108 8.08 5.21 6.73
C HIS A 108 8.44 4.82 5.30
N LYS A 109 8.79 5.79 4.45
CA LYS A 109 9.18 5.53 3.07
C LYS A 109 10.41 4.63 3.00
N GLU A 110 11.40 4.94 3.80
CA GLU A 110 12.64 4.17 3.87
C GLU A 110 12.40 2.74 4.37
N LYS A 111 11.64 2.59 5.44
CA LYS A 111 11.27 1.28 5.99
C LYS A 111 10.50 0.45 4.97
N CYS A 112 9.56 1.07 4.27
CA CYS A 112 8.78 0.41 3.22
C CYS A 112 9.68 -0.14 2.12
N LEU A 113 10.57 0.71 1.58
CA LEU A 113 11.47 0.31 0.49
C LEU A 113 12.44 -0.79 0.92
N LYS A 114 12.99 -0.69 2.11
CA LYS A 114 13.87 -1.74 2.64
C LYS A 114 13.16 -3.07 2.74
N GLN A 115 11.91 -3.06 3.21
CA GLN A 115 11.12 -4.28 3.32
C GLN A 115 10.79 -4.85 1.94
N CYS A 116 10.43 -4.00 0.98
CA CYS A 116 10.15 -4.42 -0.39
C CYS A 116 11.34 -5.18 -1.00
N VAL A 117 12.53 -4.63 -0.83
CA VAL A 117 13.76 -5.26 -1.34
C VAL A 117 14.05 -6.57 -0.61
N ALA A 118 13.86 -6.59 0.71
CA ALA A 118 14.14 -7.78 1.53
C ALA A 118 13.24 -8.96 1.19
N MET A 119 11.99 -8.70 0.83
CA MET A 119 11.01 -9.76 0.54
C MET A 119 11.23 -10.43 -0.82
N LYS A 120 11.97 -9.83 -1.72
CA LYS A 120 12.33 -10.40 -3.04
C LYS A 120 11.13 -10.80 -3.89
N LYS A 121 10.04 -10.07 -3.76
CA LYS A 121 8.84 -10.22 -4.59
C LYS A 121 8.61 -8.92 -5.35
N ALA A 122 7.73 -8.94 -6.35
CA ALA A 122 7.37 -7.74 -7.09
C ALA A 122 6.74 -6.70 -6.17
N TRP A 123 7.06 -5.43 -6.42
CA TRP A 123 6.48 -4.34 -5.65
C TRP A 123 6.33 -3.09 -6.51
N VAL A 124 5.28 -2.32 -6.21
CA VAL A 124 4.99 -1.01 -6.79
C VAL A 124 4.71 -0.08 -5.61
N VAL A 125 5.51 0.96 -5.48
CA VAL A 125 5.37 1.92 -4.37
C VAL A 125 5.14 3.30 -4.95
N LEU A 126 4.06 3.94 -4.51
CA LEU A 126 3.71 5.31 -4.89
C LEU A 126 4.37 6.27 -3.91
N LEU A 127 5.23 7.12 -4.42
CA LEU A 127 6.03 8.05 -3.62
C LEU A 127 5.93 9.46 -4.20
N PRO A 128 6.15 10.50 -3.37
CA PRO A 128 6.31 11.85 -3.90
C PRO A 128 7.51 11.91 -4.85
N SER A 129 7.41 12.75 -5.88
CA SER A 129 8.45 12.83 -6.92
C SER A 129 9.84 13.16 -6.38
N TYR A 130 9.94 13.92 -5.27
CA TYR A 130 11.23 14.25 -4.68
C TYR A 130 12.00 13.02 -4.19
N CYS A 131 11.32 11.92 -3.94
CA CYS A 131 11.96 10.69 -3.48
C CYS A 131 12.88 10.07 -4.54
N ALA A 132 12.68 10.41 -5.81
CA ALA A 132 13.51 9.91 -6.90
C ALA A 132 14.97 10.38 -6.77
N THR A 133 15.23 11.47 -6.05
CA THR A 133 16.57 12.00 -5.82
C THR A 133 17.21 11.55 -4.51
N LYS A 134 16.50 10.75 -3.73
CA LYS A 134 16.97 10.25 -2.43
C LYS A 134 17.56 8.85 -2.57
N ASN A 135 18.55 8.56 -1.74
CA ASN A 135 19.14 7.23 -1.68
C ASN A 135 18.56 6.47 -0.48
N TYR A 136 17.47 5.71 -0.71
CA TYR A 136 16.84 4.87 0.32
C TYR A 136 17.35 3.44 0.31
N LEU A 137 18.00 3.03 -0.74
CA LEU A 137 18.47 1.67 -0.97
C LEU A 137 20.02 1.64 -1.00
#